data_812300a70dccc4cfa8133aaf0475b85e
#
_entry.id   812300a70dccc4cfa8133aaf0475b85e
#
_cell.length_a   1.000
_cell.length_b   1.000
_cell.length_c   1.000
_cell.angle_alpha   90.00
_cell.angle_beta   90.00
_cell.angle_gamma   90.00
#
_symmetry.space_group_name_H-M   'P 1'
#
loop_
_entity.id
_entity.type
_entity.pdbx_description
1 polymer ?
#
loop_
_entity_poly.entity_id
_entity_poly.type
_entity_poly.pdbx_seq_one_letter_code
_entity_poly.pdbx_strand_id
1 'polypeptide(L)'
;CLANSLLLYMAIRKLGLADWKQAFVIWVCLNELFTCVLMQQFNIAIAGMILFSFIFIERKQEFWAALMIVLGTMTKIYGIVGLAFLLFSKRRIAFLKGLIFWGIVLYVLPMLYSDLWLVIPGLLLFIAPYFRINQYDNRRFRMHFLCSTLLFMVLFSSGTENSGYLGAMIAVCLWYIGTPTRK
;
A
#
# COMPACT_ATOMS: atom_id res chain seq x y z
N CYS A 1 9.53 10.41 8.03
CA CYS A 1 10.53 10.60 6.96
C CYS A 1 11.95 10.23 7.41
N LEU A 2 12.45 10.71 8.57
CA LEU A 2 13.80 10.37 9.06
C LEU A 2 14.02 8.87 9.21
N ALA A 3 13.05 8.12 9.74
CA ALA A 3 13.15 6.66 9.86
C ALA A 3 13.30 5.97 8.49
N ASN A 4 12.61 6.46 7.46
CA ASN A 4 12.69 5.91 6.11
C ASN A 4 14.07 6.15 5.48
N SER A 5 14.62 7.36 5.69
CA SER A 5 15.98 7.70 5.23
C SER A 5 17.04 6.88 5.96
N LEU A 6 16.86 6.67 7.27
CA LEU A 6 17.75 5.82 8.06
C LEU A 6 17.69 4.36 7.60
N LEU A 7 16.51 3.84 7.28
CA LEU A 7 16.33 2.49 6.75
C LEU A 7 17.10 2.32 5.43
N LEU A 8 16.97 3.27 4.51
CA LEU A 8 17.70 3.24 3.24
C LEU A 8 19.22 3.33 3.46
N TYR A 9 19.65 4.25 4.31
CA TYR A 9 21.07 4.39 4.66
C TYR A 9 21.65 3.08 5.22
N MET A 10 20.95 2.46 6.18
CA MET A 10 21.37 1.17 6.74
C MET A 10 21.42 0.06 5.69
N ALA A 11 20.47 0.05 4.74
CA ALA A 11 20.48 -0.90 3.64
C ALA A 11 21.71 -0.72 2.76
N ILE A 12 22.03 0.51 2.35
CA ILE A 12 23.22 0.83 1.53
C ILE A 12 24.49 0.43 2.26
N ARG A 13 24.60 0.70 3.55
CA ARG A 13 25.76 0.29 4.38
C ARG A 13 25.95 -1.22 4.40
N LYS A 14 24.87 -1.99 4.43
CA LYS A 14 24.92 -3.46 4.49
C LYS A 14 25.13 -4.15 3.14
N LEU A 15 25.12 -3.40 2.02
CA LEU A 15 25.42 -3.96 0.69
C LEU A 15 26.88 -4.38 0.51
N GLY A 16 27.78 -4.05 1.43
CA GLY A 16 29.19 -4.42 1.36
C GLY A 16 29.97 -3.64 0.29
N LEU A 17 29.48 -2.49 -0.14
CA LEU A 17 30.17 -1.60 -1.05
C LEU A 17 31.30 -0.83 -0.33
N ALA A 18 32.36 -0.48 -1.04
CA ALA A 18 33.42 0.41 -0.52
C ALA A 18 32.81 1.78 -0.13
N ASP A 19 33.34 2.43 0.91
CA ASP A 19 32.76 3.64 1.50
C ASP A 19 32.56 4.77 0.47
N TRP A 20 33.51 4.97 -0.44
CA TRP A 20 33.37 5.98 -1.49
C TRP A 20 32.20 5.69 -2.45
N LYS A 21 31.90 4.40 -2.74
CA LYS A 21 30.78 3.98 -3.58
C LYS A 21 29.44 4.22 -2.87
N GLN A 22 29.39 3.95 -1.57
CA GLN A 22 28.21 4.25 -0.75
C GLN A 22 27.93 5.74 -0.72
N ALA A 23 28.96 6.57 -0.48
CA ALA A 23 28.85 8.02 -0.50
C ALA A 23 28.39 8.53 -1.87
N PHE A 24 28.93 7.98 -2.96
CA PHE A 24 28.54 8.32 -4.33
C PHE A 24 27.05 8.03 -4.59
N VAL A 25 26.57 6.84 -4.20
CA VAL A 25 25.15 6.49 -4.35
C VAL A 25 24.24 7.47 -3.60
N ILE A 26 24.59 7.79 -2.35
CA ILE A 26 23.81 8.74 -1.55
C ILE A 26 23.84 10.13 -2.18
N TRP A 27 25.00 10.58 -2.65
CA TRP A 27 25.18 11.88 -3.28
C TRP A 27 24.35 12.02 -4.56
N VAL A 28 24.39 11.01 -5.44
CA VAL A 28 23.56 11.00 -6.67
C VAL A 28 22.06 11.02 -6.36
N CYS A 29 21.65 10.29 -5.33
CA CYS A 29 20.25 10.22 -4.94
C CYS A 29 19.78 11.39 -4.07
N LEU A 30 20.65 12.33 -3.69
CA LEU A 30 20.36 13.35 -2.68
C LEU A 30 19.14 14.21 -3.03
N ASN A 31 19.02 14.61 -4.29
CA ASN A 31 17.89 15.44 -4.77
C ASN A 31 16.56 14.70 -4.62
N GLU A 32 16.51 13.44 -5.05
CA GLU A 32 15.30 12.60 -4.94
C GLU A 32 14.98 12.27 -3.48
N LEU A 33 15.99 12.02 -2.65
CA LEU A 33 15.82 11.83 -1.22
C LEU A 33 15.20 13.06 -0.57
N PHE A 34 15.70 14.24 -0.90
CA PHE A 34 15.19 15.50 -0.38
C PHE A 34 13.72 15.72 -0.80
N THR A 35 13.41 15.53 -2.08
CA THR A 35 12.05 15.62 -2.60
C THR A 35 11.10 14.63 -1.91
N CYS A 36 11.50 13.38 -1.75
CA CYS A 36 10.71 12.37 -1.05
C CYS A 36 10.47 12.72 0.43
N VAL A 37 11.45 13.34 1.10
CA VAL A 37 11.31 13.81 2.48
C VAL A 37 10.32 14.95 2.57
N LEU A 38 10.43 15.95 1.68
CA LEU A 38 9.53 17.11 1.64
C LEU A 38 8.08 16.70 1.33
N MET A 39 7.90 15.77 0.39
CA MET A 39 6.58 15.27 -0.01
C MET A 39 6.06 14.16 0.91
N GLN A 40 6.79 13.83 1.99
CA GLN A 40 6.44 12.77 2.95
C GLN A 40 6.15 11.41 2.30
N GLN A 41 6.84 11.08 1.20
CA GLN A 41 6.61 9.85 0.47
C GLN A 41 7.31 8.64 1.11
N PHE A 42 6.66 7.48 1.01
CA PHE A 42 7.20 6.21 1.48
C PHE A 42 8.17 5.53 0.48
N ASN A 43 8.43 6.14 -0.67
CA ASN A 43 9.30 5.57 -1.71
C ASN A 43 10.70 5.23 -1.19
N ILE A 44 11.24 6.04 -0.28
CA ILE A 44 12.54 5.81 0.38
C ILE A 44 12.49 4.50 1.19
N ALA A 45 11.43 4.28 1.96
CA ALA A 45 11.27 3.06 2.74
C ALA A 45 11.17 1.83 1.84
N ILE A 46 10.42 1.90 0.74
CA ILE A 46 10.26 0.79 -0.20
C ILE A 46 11.59 0.45 -0.84
N ALA A 47 12.36 1.44 -1.30
CA ALA A 47 13.72 1.21 -1.82
C ALA A 47 14.60 0.53 -0.77
N GLY A 48 14.57 0.99 0.48
CA GLY A 48 15.27 0.36 1.60
C GLY A 48 14.84 -1.08 1.84
N MET A 49 13.53 -1.37 1.83
CA MET A 49 12.99 -2.73 2.00
C MET A 49 13.41 -3.66 0.86
N ILE A 50 13.40 -3.20 -0.39
CA ILE A 50 13.88 -3.97 -1.54
C ILE A 50 15.36 -4.30 -1.39
N LEU A 51 16.19 -3.33 -1.00
CA LEU A 51 17.61 -3.56 -0.74
C LEU A 51 17.84 -4.56 0.40
N PHE A 52 17.09 -4.43 1.51
CA PHE A 52 17.18 -5.40 2.61
C PHE A 52 16.73 -6.79 2.19
N SER A 53 15.68 -6.90 1.37
CA SER A 53 15.27 -8.18 0.83
C SER A 53 16.38 -8.85 0.04
N PHE A 54 17.04 -8.12 -0.84
CA PHE A 54 18.22 -8.62 -1.57
C PHE A 54 19.33 -9.08 -0.61
N ILE A 55 19.69 -8.25 0.38
CA ILE A 55 20.73 -8.58 1.37
C ILE A 55 20.38 -9.85 2.16
N PHE A 56 19.12 -10.02 2.56
CA PHE A 56 18.68 -11.20 3.27
C PHE A 56 18.75 -12.47 2.40
N ILE A 57 18.42 -12.36 1.11
CA ILE A 57 18.58 -13.49 0.17
C ILE A 57 20.04 -13.89 0.01
N GLU A 58 20.94 -12.92 -0.15
CA GLU A 58 22.39 -13.18 -0.19
C GLU A 58 22.89 -13.89 1.09
N ARG A 59 22.27 -13.57 2.23
CA ARG A 59 22.59 -14.18 3.55
C ARG A 59 21.82 -15.49 3.80
N LYS A 60 21.08 -16.01 2.83
CA LYS A 60 20.23 -17.23 2.95
C LYS A 60 19.17 -17.12 4.04
N GLN A 61 18.66 -15.91 4.25
CA GLN A 61 17.61 -15.58 5.23
C GLN A 61 16.31 -15.23 4.50
N GLU A 62 15.82 -16.17 3.70
CA GLU A 62 14.68 -16.00 2.80
C GLU A 62 13.39 -15.60 3.53
N PHE A 63 13.23 -16.04 4.77
CA PHE A 63 12.07 -15.70 5.59
C PHE A 63 11.99 -14.19 5.88
N TRP A 64 13.12 -13.56 6.21
CA TRP A 64 13.20 -12.12 6.46
C TRP A 64 13.17 -11.32 5.14
N ALA A 65 13.70 -11.88 4.07
CA ALA A 65 13.56 -11.28 2.74
C ALA A 65 12.10 -11.17 2.33
N ALA A 66 11.32 -12.23 2.57
CA ALA A 66 9.89 -12.25 2.32
C ALA A 66 9.14 -11.19 3.14
N LEU A 67 9.49 -11.00 4.42
CA LEU A 67 8.92 -9.95 5.26
C LEU A 67 9.11 -8.56 4.62
N MET A 68 10.33 -8.25 4.18
CA MET A 68 10.63 -6.95 3.57
C MET A 68 9.80 -6.71 2.30
N ILE A 69 9.62 -7.74 1.47
CA ILE A 69 8.81 -7.63 0.25
C ILE A 69 7.34 -7.43 0.59
N VAL A 70 6.79 -8.21 1.52
CA VAL A 70 5.38 -8.08 1.91
C VAL A 70 5.11 -6.73 2.54
N LEU A 71 5.96 -6.25 3.45
CA LEU A 71 5.86 -4.90 4.02
C LEU A 71 5.91 -3.82 2.93
N GLY A 72 6.85 -3.92 2.00
CA GLY A 72 6.95 -2.98 0.89
C GLY A 72 5.69 -2.99 0.01
N THR A 73 5.15 -4.17 -0.27
CA THR A 73 3.94 -4.35 -1.09
C THR A 73 2.69 -3.81 -0.38
N MET A 74 2.58 -4.01 0.95
CA MET A 74 1.49 -3.46 1.76
C MET A 74 1.55 -1.93 1.87
N THR A 75 2.77 -1.37 1.85
CA THR A 75 2.95 0.08 1.86
C THR A 75 2.62 0.70 0.49
N LYS A 76 3.16 0.13 -0.57
CA LYS A 76 2.83 0.45 -1.97
C LYS A 76 3.01 -0.81 -2.82
N ILE A 77 2.11 -1.01 -3.77
CA ILE A 77 2.09 -2.18 -4.66
C ILE A 77 3.44 -2.43 -5.38
N TYR A 78 4.24 -1.38 -5.55
CA TYR A 78 5.58 -1.49 -6.17
C TYR A 78 6.55 -2.38 -5.39
N GLY A 79 6.34 -2.59 -4.09
CA GLY A 79 7.13 -3.53 -3.29
C GLY A 79 7.14 -4.95 -3.85
N ILE A 80 6.10 -5.31 -4.62
CA ILE A 80 5.98 -6.62 -5.28
C ILE A 80 7.13 -6.91 -6.25
N VAL A 81 7.81 -5.89 -6.77
CA VAL A 81 8.99 -6.04 -7.65
C VAL A 81 10.09 -6.87 -6.98
N GLY A 82 10.18 -6.85 -5.65
CA GLY A 82 11.10 -7.70 -4.90
C GLY A 82 10.89 -9.20 -5.12
N LEU A 83 9.73 -9.65 -5.63
CA LEU A 83 9.52 -11.04 -6.03
C LEU A 83 10.50 -11.50 -7.13
N ALA A 84 11.07 -10.58 -7.92
CA ALA A 84 12.10 -10.91 -8.89
C ALA A 84 13.29 -11.64 -8.25
N PHE A 85 13.56 -11.40 -6.97
CA PHE A 85 14.64 -12.06 -6.23
C PHE A 85 14.38 -13.56 -5.99
N LEU A 86 13.17 -14.05 -6.23
CA LEU A 86 12.88 -15.48 -6.25
C LEU A 86 13.75 -16.23 -7.27
N LEU A 87 14.16 -15.57 -8.35
CA LEU A 87 15.02 -16.13 -9.37
C LEU A 87 16.41 -16.47 -8.81
N PHE A 88 16.91 -15.66 -7.88
CA PHE A 88 18.25 -15.80 -7.28
C PHE A 88 18.25 -16.59 -5.98
N SER A 89 17.08 -16.78 -5.36
CA SER A 89 16.99 -17.51 -4.10
C SER A 89 17.33 -18.98 -4.30
N LYS A 90 18.26 -19.48 -3.50
CA LYS A 90 18.64 -20.91 -3.48
C LYS A 90 17.56 -21.77 -2.76
N ARG A 91 16.78 -21.16 -1.88
CA ARG A 91 15.74 -21.83 -1.08
C ARG A 91 14.35 -21.31 -1.44
N ARG A 92 13.96 -21.43 -2.71
CA ARG A 92 12.72 -20.88 -3.28
C ARG A 92 11.48 -21.26 -2.47
N ILE A 93 11.41 -22.54 -2.00
CA ILE A 93 10.26 -23.02 -1.21
C ILE A 93 10.18 -22.31 0.14
N ALA A 94 11.31 -22.10 0.82
CA ALA A 94 11.36 -21.37 2.08
C ALA A 94 10.94 -19.90 1.90
N PHE A 95 11.36 -19.31 0.80
CA PHE A 95 10.98 -17.94 0.42
C PHE A 95 9.47 -17.82 0.16
N LEU A 96 8.88 -18.74 -0.63
CA LEU A 96 7.44 -18.79 -0.88
C LEU A 96 6.63 -19.00 0.40
N LYS A 97 7.06 -19.93 1.27
CA LYS A 97 6.42 -20.13 2.58
C LYS A 97 6.48 -18.84 3.43
N GLY A 98 7.61 -18.14 3.41
CA GLY A 98 7.76 -16.85 4.07
C GLY A 98 6.81 -15.78 3.52
N LEU A 99 6.64 -15.69 2.19
CA LEU A 99 5.71 -14.75 1.55
C LEU A 99 4.27 -15.02 1.96
N ILE A 100 3.84 -16.29 1.94
CA ILE A 100 2.48 -16.68 2.36
C ILE A 100 2.28 -16.37 3.85
N PHE A 101 3.23 -16.77 4.69
CA PHE A 101 3.16 -16.54 6.14
C PHE A 101 3.04 -15.05 6.46
N TRP A 102 3.97 -14.22 5.98
CA TRP A 102 3.96 -12.79 6.24
C TRP A 102 2.78 -12.08 5.57
N GLY A 103 2.36 -12.55 4.39
CA GLY A 103 1.16 -12.05 3.73
C GLY A 103 -0.07 -12.22 4.60
N ILE A 104 -0.28 -13.41 5.17
CA ILE A 104 -1.39 -13.69 6.10
C ILE A 104 -1.25 -12.86 7.37
N VAL A 105 -0.08 -12.89 8.01
CA VAL A 105 0.16 -12.19 9.29
C VAL A 105 -0.08 -10.69 9.14
N LEU A 106 0.52 -10.04 8.13
CA LEU A 106 0.40 -8.60 7.94
C LEU A 106 -0.95 -8.17 7.38
N TYR A 107 -1.70 -9.08 6.75
CA TYR A 107 -3.08 -8.83 6.36
C TYR A 107 -4.03 -8.91 7.56
N VAL A 108 -3.83 -9.90 8.43
CA VAL A 108 -4.69 -10.11 9.62
C VAL A 108 -4.37 -9.12 10.73
N LEU A 109 -3.09 -8.77 10.91
CA LEU A 109 -2.65 -7.89 12.00
C LEU A 109 -3.38 -6.53 12.04
N PRO A 110 -3.53 -5.79 10.94
CA PRO A 110 -4.33 -4.56 10.93
C PRO A 110 -5.80 -4.80 11.25
N MET A 111 -6.35 -5.98 10.88
CA MET A 111 -7.73 -6.34 11.18
C MET A 111 -7.98 -6.51 12.67
N LEU A 112 -6.96 -6.90 13.45
CA LEU A 112 -7.07 -7.03 14.92
C LEU A 112 -7.09 -5.66 15.61
N TYR A 113 -6.49 -4.63 15.00
CA TYR A 113 -6.42 -3.27 15.55
C TYR A 113 -7.43 -2.31 14.91
N SER A 114 -7.85 -2.56 13.67
CA SER A 114 -8.98 -1.82 13.10
C SER A 114 -10.26 -2.33 13.75
N ASP A 115 -11.09 -1.41 14.20
CA ASP A 115 -12.43 -1.74 14.64
C ASP A 115 -13.16 -2.49 13.51
N LEU A 116 -13.04 -3.81 13.52
CA LEU A 116 -13.72 -4.71 12.57
C LEU A 116 -15.22 -4.42 12.55
N TRP A 117 -15.72 -3.89 13.66
CA TRP A 117 -17.07 -3.38 13.83
C TRP A 117 -17.44 -2.25 12.85
N LEU A 118 -16.48 -1.44 12.39
CA LEU A 118 -16.71 -0.40 11.38
C LEU A 118 -16.63 -0.93 9.95
N VAL A 119 -15.73 -1.89 9.70
CA VAL A 119 -15.57 -2.49 8.36
C VAL A 119 -16.76 -3.35 7.99
N ILE A 120 -17.27 -4.16 8.93
CA ILE A 120 -18.42 -5.05 8.68
C ILE A 120 -19.70 -4.25 8.30
N PRO A 121 -20.14 -3.23 9.07
CA PRO A 121 -21.27 -2.40 8.65
C PRO A 121 -21.02 -1.69 7.33
N GLY A 122 -19.80 -1.18 7.09
CA GLY A 122 -19.43 -0.56 5.82
C GLY A 122 -19.54 -1.52 4.65
N LEU A 123 -19.03 -2.74 4.78
CA LEU A 123 -19.13 -3.78 3.77
C LEU A 123 -20.60 -4.21 3.53
N LEU A 124 -21.37 -4.38 4.58
CA LEU A 124 -22.80 -4.70 4.49
C LEU A 124 -23.58 -3.60 3.75
N LEU A 125 -23.31 -2.34 4.08
CA LEU A 125 -23.92 -1.19 3.40
C LEU A 125 -23.51 -1.12 1.92
N PHE A 126 -22.26 -1.49 1.59
CA PHE A 126 -21.77 -1.53 0.22
C PHE A 126 -22.41 -2.68 -0.58
N ILE A 127 -22.62 -3.85 0.06
CA ILE A 127 -23.21 -5.03 -0.59
C ILE A 127 -24.74 -4.94 -0.67
N ALA A 128 -25.39 -4.27 0.27
CA ALA A 128 -26.86 -4.16 0.32
C ALA A 128 -27.53 -3.70 -1.00
N PRO A 129 -26.98 -2.74 -1.76
CA PRO A 129 -27.54 -2.34 -3.05
C PRO A 129 -27.59 -3.46 -4.10
N TYR A 130 -26.67 -4.44 -4.04
CA TYR A 130 -26.63 -5.56 -5.01
C TYR A 130 -27.87 -6.48 -4.91
N PHE A 131 -28.54 -6.50 -3.75
CA PHE A 131 -29.76 -7.28 -3.58
C PHE A 131 -31.01 -6.55 -4.12
N ARG A 132 -30.88 -5.29 -4.54
CA ARG A 132 -32.00 -4.50 -5.06
C ARG A 132 -32.07 -4.53 -6.59
N ILE A 133 -32.06 -5.72 -7.17
CA ILE A 133 -32.03 -5.96 -8.63
C ILE A 133 -33.13 -5.18 -9.37
N ASN A 134 -34.33 -5.09 -8.78
CA ASN A 134 -35.49 -4.39 -9.37
C ASN A 134 -35.29 -2.87 -9.52
N GLN A 135 -34.22 -2.30 -8.94
CA GLN A 135 -33.95 -0.86 -9.00
C GLN A 135 -32.81 -0.51 -9.98
N TYR A 136 -32.17 -1.49 -10.61
CA TYR A 136 -31.01 -1.26 -11.47
C TYR A 136 -31.32 -0.41 -12.69
N ASP A 137 -32.55 -0.42 -13.19
CA ASP A 137 -32.99 0.43 -14.32
C ASP A 137 -33.27 1.87 -13.88
N ASN A 138 -33.41 2.11 -12.58
CA ASN A 138 -33.66 3.45 -12.06
C ASN A 138 -32.38 4.28 -12.07
N ARG A 139 -32.38 5.38 -12.86
CA ARG A 139 -31.24 6.29 -12.97
C ARG A 139 -30.81 6.88 -11.62
N ARG A 140 -31.76 7.20 -10.73
CA ARG A 140 -31.45 7.74 -9.39
C ARG A 140 -30.70 6.71 -8.54
N PHE A 141 -31.16 5.47 -8.56
CA PHE A 141 -30.48 4.39 -7.85
C PHE A 141 -29.04 4.21 -8.33
N ARG A 142 -28.81 4.21 -9.65
CA ARG A 142 -27.46 4.10 -10.22
C ARG A 142 -26.56 5.26 -9.83
N MET A 143 -27.10 6.49 -9.78
CA MET A 143 -26.33 7.66 -9.32
C MET A 143 -25.95 7.58 -7.84
N HIS A 144 -26.87 7.18 -6.97
CA HIS A 144 -26.57 6.97 -5.55
C HIS A 144 -25.58 5.83 -5.33
N PHE A 145 -25.68 4.77 -6.13
CA PHE A 145 -24.74 3.67 -6.09
C PHE A 145 -23.34 4.11 -6.51
N LEU A 146 -23.21 4.92 -7.57
CA LEU A 146 -21.95 5.54 -7.97
C LEU A 146 -21.34 6.38 -6.83
N CYS A 147 -22.15 7.23 -6.19
CA CYS A 147 -21.69 8.03 -5.05
C CYS A 147 -21.19 7.15 -3.90
N SER A 148 -21.92 6.08 -3.58
CA SER A 148 -21.55 5.11 -2.53
C SER A 148 -20.21 4.42 -2.87
N THR A 149 -20.01 4.03 -4.13
CA THR A 149 -18.78 3.39 -4.59
C THR A 149 -17.58 4.32 -4.46
N LEU A 150 -17.72 5.59 -4.88
CA LEU A 150 -16.65 6.59 -4.78
C LEU A 150 -16.30 6.89 -3.31
N LEU A 151 -17.30 7.01 -2.44
CA LEU A 151 -17.07 7.22 -1.00
C LEU A 151 -16.41 6.00 -0.36
N PHE A 152 -16.87 4.79 -0.69
CA PHE A 152 -16.29 3.56 -0.17
C PHE A 152 -14.80 3.44 -0.55
N MET A 153 -14.46 3.75 -1.81
CA MET A 153 -13.07 3.75 -2.28
C MET A 153 -12.19 4.68 -1.43
N VAL A 154 -12.68 5.86 -1.07
CA VAL A 154 -11.91 6.84 -0.29
C VAL A 154 -11.83 6.46 1.19
N LEU A 155 -12.95 6.03 1.80
CA LEU A 155 -13.01 5.72 3.22
C LEU A 155 -12.21 4.45 3.60
N PHE A 156 -12.17 3.46 2.70
CA PHE A 156 -11.52 2.17 2.94
C PHE A 156 -10.18 2.00 2.22
N SER A 157 -9.71 3.04 1.51
CA SER A 157 -8.38 3.05 0.92
C SER A 157 -7.33 3.39 1.98
N SER A 158 -6.42 2.48 2.24
CA SER A 158 -5.29 2.68 3.16
C SER A 158 -4.22 3.66 2.64
N GLY A 159 -4.32 4.09 1.40
CA GLY A 159 -3.33 4.91 0.71
C GLY A 159 -3.88 6.21 0.14
N THR A 160 -4.93 6.78 0.76
CA THR A 160 -5.54 8.03 0.28
C THR A 160 -4.54 9.19 0.43
N GLU A 161 -3.85 9.52 -0.62
CA GLU A 161 -3.10 10.77 -0.75
C GLU A 161 -4.12 11.93 -0.89
N ASN A 162 -3.68 13.18 -0.68
CA ASN A 162 -4.56 14.36 -0.76
C ASN A 162 -5.40 14.43 -2.05
N SER A 163 -4.91 13.87 -3.15
CA SER A 163 -5.64 13.73 -4.42
C SER A 163 -6.83 12.75 -4.35
N GLY A 164 -6.81 11.80 -3.43
CA GLY A 164 -7.89 10.80 -3.27
C GLY A 164 -9.20 11.41 -2.76
N TYR A 165 -9.12 12.52 -2.01
CA TYR A 165 -10.32 13.22 -1.53
C TYR A 165 -11.16 13.82 -2.66
N LEU A 166 -10.60 14.01 -3.86
CA LEU A 166 -11.35 14.45 -5.04
C LEU A 166 -12.52 13.52 -5.35
N GLY A 167 -12.32 12.20 -5.23
CA GLY A 167 -13.38 11.21 -5.42
C GLY A 167 -14.54 11.39 -4.42
N ALA A 168 -14.23 11.65 -3.15
CA ALA A 168 -15.24 11.91 -2.12
C ALA A 168 -16.01 13.22 -2.41
N MET A 169 -15.30 14.29 -2.79
CA MET A 169 -15.95 15.57 -3.15
C MET A 169 -16.92 15.41 -4.33
N ILE A 170 -16.50 14.71 -5.38
CA ILE A 170 -17.37 14.42 -6.53
C ILE A 170 -18.59 13.62 -6.08
N ALA A 171 -18.43 12.59 -5.24
CA ALA A 171 -19.53 11.79 -4.73
C ALA A 171 -20.55 12.62 -3.96
N VAL A 172 -20.09 13.51 -3.05
CA VAL A 172 -20.96 14.40 -2.28
C VAL A 172 -21.69 15.40 -3.19
N CYS A 173 -21.00 15.99 -4.17
CA CYS A 173 -21.61 16.90 -5.13
C CYS A 173 -22.70 16.20 -5.97
N LEU A 174 -22.41 15.01 -6.49
CA LEU A 174 -23.38 14.23 -7.28
C LEU A 174 -24.58 13.81 -6.44
N TRP A 175 -24.35 13.42 -5.19
CA TRP A 175 -25.42 13.09 -4.26
C TRP A 175 -26.31 14.31 -3.98
N TYR A 176 -25.73 15.48 -3.70
CA TYR A 176 -26.46 16.71 -3.44
C TYR A 176 -27.32 17.14 -4.63
N ILE A 177 -26.73 17.13 -5.85
CA ILE A 177 -27.45 17.49 -7.09
C ILE A 177 -28.58 16.48 -7.41
N GLY A 178 -28.35 15.19 -7.10
CA GLY A 178 -29.33 14.13 -7.34
C GLY A 178 -30.48 14.06 -6.34
N THR A 179 -30.35 14.76 -5.20
CA THR A 179 -31.36 14.76 -4.15
C THR A 179 -32.45 15.79 -4.50
N PRO A 180 -33.75 15.41 -4.60
CA PRO A 180 -34.79 16.36 -4.89
C PRO A 180 -34.90 17.36 -3.74
N THR A 181 -34.75 18.65 -4.04
CA THR A 181 -35.06 19.71 -3.07
C THR A 181 -36.53 19.58 -2.65
N ARG A 182 -36.75 19.25 -1.38
CA ARG A 182 -38.10 19.35 -0.80
C ARG A 182 -38.50 20.81 -0.87
N LYS A 183 -39.42 21.15 -1.79
CA LYS A 183 -40.19 22.38 -1.74
C LYS A 183 -41.26 22.24 -0.67
#